data_e885a63cecde8e9afa0f7a9536e9d8f4
#
_entry.id   e885a63cecde8e9afa0f7a9536e9d8f4
#
_cell.length_a   1.000
_cell.length_b   1.000
_cell.length_c   1.000
_cell.angle_alpha   90.00
_cell.angle_beta   90.00
_cell.angle_gamma   90.00
#
_symmetry.space_group_name_H-M   'P 1'
#
loop_
_entity.id
_entity.type
_entity.pdbx_description
1 polymer ?
#
loop_
_entity_poly.entity_id
_entity_poly.type
_entity_poly.pdbx_seq_one_letter_code
_entity_poly.pdbx_strand_id
1 'polypeptide(L)'
;MNEYGFKTKHIFFLSLALFLLLVFALPVSFLPQDFSNTILTVVTFLFGILAGFYIVVTHSDYVEFKNQIAKEIGAWHALYHNVGDYEGSAQSLFSDALDLYIIRSFDHEIIDYARITEKEFEDIEKVISNLPQKPERQSVYEEGILKNLDSVRETRQQLFTLGSKTLSFFQWLILFILAGVLIFVLFGLRGGSLIFDLITASISSGVVLI
;
A
#
# COMPACT_ATOMS: atom_id res chain seq x y z
N MET A 1 8.66 0.92 12.58
CA MET A 1 8.67 -0.31 11.77
C MET A 1 8.30 -1.59 12.53
N ASN A 2 8.14 -1.57 13.87
CA ASN A 2 7.85 -2.78 14.69
C ASN A 2 6.37 -2.98 15.09
N GLU A 3 5.49 -1.98 14.96
CA GLU A 3 4.09 -2.11 15.41
C GLU A 3 3.24 -3.05 14.55
N TYR A 4 3.40 -2.99 13.23
CA TYR A 4 2.63 -3.84 12.31
C TYR A 4 2.98 -5.33 12.47
N GLY A 5 4.28 -5.67 12.62
CA GLY A 5 4.71 -7.05 12.84
C GLY A 5 4.24 -7.63 14.17
N PHE A 6 4.05 -6.79 15.19
CA PHE A 6 3.53 -7.20 16.48
C PHE A 6 2.02 -7.50 16.41
N LYS A 7 1.24 -6.61 15.78
CA LYS A 7 -0.22 -6.81 15.59
C LYS A 7 -0.52 -8.06 14.76
N THR A 8 0.20 -8.30 13.67
CA THR A 8 0.00 -9.48 12.80
C THR A 8 0.27 -10.79 13.53
N LYS A 9 1.33 -10.86 14.36
CA LYS A 9 1.61 -12.05 15.18
C LYS A 9 0.48 -12.35 16.18
N HIS A 10 -0.07 -11.35 16.83
CA HIS A 10 -1.18 -11.56 17.78
C HIS A 10 -2.45 -12.02 17.07
N ILE A 11 -2.76 -11.48 15.89
CA ILE A 11 -3.91 -11.93 15.09
C ILE A 11 -3.73 -13.40 14.70
N PHE A 12 -2.52 -13.80 14.27
CA PHE A 12 -2.22 -15.19 13.94
C PHE A 12 -2.44 -16.13 15.13
N PHE A 13 -1.85 -15.82 16.29
CA PHE A 13 -2.01 -16.69 17.46
C PHE A 13 -3.44 -16.73 17.98
N LEU A 14 -4.18 -15.61 17.93
CA LEU A 14 -5.58 -15.54 18.30
C LEU A 14 -6.44 -16.39 17.36
N SER A 15 -6.24 -16.28 16.04
CA SER A 15 -6.95 -17.08 15.04
C SER A 15 -6.61 -18.57 15.18
N LEU A 16 -5.35 -18.92 15.42
CA LEU A 16 -4.92 -20.29 15.66
C LEU A 16 -5.59 -20.88 16.90
N ALA A 17 -5.64 -20.14 18.00
CA ALA A 17 -6.33 -20.55 19.21
C ALA A 17 -7.83 -20.75 18.99
N LEU A 18 -8.47 -19.86 18.24
CA LEU A 18 -9.88 -19.96 17.85
C LEU A 18 -10.14 -21.23 17.01
N PHE A 19 -9.31 -21.48 15.99
CA PHE A 19 -9.48 -22.66 15.14
C PHE A 19 -9.19 -23.96 15.90
N LEU A 20 -8.23 -23.97 16.80
CA LEU A 20 -8.03 -25.15 17.71
C LEU A 20 -9.25 -25.41 18.59
N LEU A 21 -9.86 -24.32 19.14
CA LEU A 21 -11.11 -24.45 19.89
C LEU A 21 -12.25 -25.04 19.02
N LEU A 22 -12.40 -24.56 17.78
CA LEU A 22 -13.39 -25.10 16.85
C LEU A 22 -13.14 -26.57 16.48
N VAL A 23 -11.87 -27.00 16.43
CA VAL A 23 -11.50 -28.40 16.24
C VAL A 23 -12.09 -29.27 17.33
N PHE A 24 -12.10 -28.85 18.58
CA PHE A 24 -12.68 -29.63 19.69
C PHE A 24 -14.20 -29.50 19.78
N ALA A 25 -14.79 -28.41 19.30
CA ALA A 25 -16.22 -28.13 19.40
C ALA A 25 -17.05 -28.79 18.28
N LEU A 26 -16.49 -28.97 17.08
CA LEU A 26 -17.21 -29.49 15.93
C LEU A 26 -17.08 -31.00 15.82
N PRO A 27 -18.16 -31.73 15.40
CA PRO A 27 -18.10 -33.17 15.19
C PRO A 27 -17.12 -33.51 14.05
N VAL A 28 -16.54 -34.71 14.15
CA VAL A 28 -15.64 -35.25 13.13
C VAL A 28 -16.45 -35.70 11.92
N SER A 29 -15.99 -35.36 10.70
CA SER A 29 -16.52 -35.86 9.42
C SER A 29 -18.04 -35.68 9.25
N PHE A 30 -18.53 -34.46 9.42
CA PHE A 30 -19.96 -34.16 9.30
C PHE A 30 -20.43 -33.94 7.84
N LEU A 31 -19.49 -33.88 6.87
CA LEU A 31 -19.83 -33.77 5.45
C LEU A 31 -19.53 -35.04 4.66
N PRO A 32 -20.33 -35.39 3.64
CA PRO A 32 -20.01 -36.47 2.73
C PRO A 32 -18.66 -36.24 2.02
N GLN A 33 -17.80 -37.25 1.99
CA GLN A 33 -16.41 -37.14 1.54
C GLN A 33 -16.31 -36.74 0.08
N ASP A 34 -17.10 -37.32 -0.83
CA ASP A 34 -17.08 -37.02 -2.26
C ASP A 34 -17.50 -35.56 -2.56
N PHE A 35 -18.56 -35.11 -1.88
CA PHE A 35 -19.04 -33.73 -1.98
C PHE A 35 -17.99 -32.75 -1.47
N SER A 36 -17.37 -33.01 -0.34
CA SER A 36 -16.37 -32.16 0.26
C SER A 36 -15.10 -32.06 -0.59
N ASN A 37 -14.64 -33.16 -1.19
CA ASN A 37 -13.47 -33.17 -2.06
C ASN A 37 -13.70 -32.33 -3.33
N THR A 38 -14.89 -32.46 -3.92
CA THR A 38 -15.25 -31.67 -5.11
C THR A 38 -15.29 -30.17 -4.79
N ILE A 39 -15.96 -29.78 -3.71
CA ILE A 39 -16.02 -28.37 -3.29
C ILE A 39 -14.64 -27.85 -2.93
N LEU A 40 -13.86 -28.61 -2.16
CA LEU A 40 -12.50 -28.22 -1.77
C LEU A 40 -11.65 -27.92 -2.99
N THR A 41 -11.69 -28.80 -4.00
CA THR A 41 -10.92 -28.61 -5.24
C THR A 41 -11.32 -27.33 -5.95
N VAL A 42 -12.62 -27.12 -6.17
CA VAL A 42 -13.12 -25.92 -6.89
C VAL A 42 -12.84 -24.64 -6.11
N VAL A 43 -13.13 -24.63 -4.81
CA VAL A 43 -12.95 -23.42 -3.98
C VAL A 43 -11.48 -23.09 -3.80
N THR A 44 -10.60 -24.09 -3.58
CA THR A 44 -9.15 -23.86 -3.48
C THR A 44 -8.59 -23.28 -4.78
N PHE A 45 -9.04 -23.82 -5.91
CA PHE A 45 -8.61 -23.31 -7.22
C PHE A 45 -9.05 -21.86 -7.45
N LEU A 46 -10.33 -21.56 -7.20
CA LEU A 46 -10.84 -20.19 -7.34
C LEU A 46 -10.19 -19.22 -6.35
N PHE A 47 -10.04 -19.62 -5.10
CA PHE A 47 -9.36 -18.81 -4.09
C PHE A 47 -7.91 -18.53 -4.48
N GLY A 48 -7.18 -19.55 -4.93
CA GLY A 48 -5.79 -19.41 -5.35
C GLY A 48 -5.63 -18.46 -6.53
N ILE A 49 -6.49 -18.56 -7.56
CA ILE A 49 -6.48 -17.65 -8.70
C ILE A 49 -6.77 -16.21 -8.27
N LEU A 50 -7.84 -15.99 -7.51
CA LEU A 50 -8.25 -14.64 -7.12
C LEU A 50 -7.26 -14.02 -6.14
N ALA A 51 -6.81 -14.76 -5.13
CA ALA A 51 -5.79 -14.27 -4.21
C ALA A 51 -4.48 -13.95 -4.95
N GLY A 52 -4.04 -14.84 -5.85
CA GLY A 52 -2.86 -14.61 -6.67
C GLY A 52 -2.99 -13.37 -7.55
N PHE A 53 -4.14 -13.18 -8.19
CA PHE A 53 -4.41 -11.98 -9.00
C PHE A 53 -4.35 -10.70 -8.15
N TYR A 54 -4.99 -10.69 -6.97
CA TYR A 54 -4.98 -9.51 -6.11
C TYR A 54 -3.59 -9.20 -5.54
N ILE A 55 -2.80 -10.22 -5.22
CA ILE A 55 -1.40 -10.04 -4.81
C ILE A 55 -0.60 -9.36 -5.93
N VAL A 56 -0.76 -9.81 -7.19
CA VAL A 56 -0.05 -9.23 -8.34
C VAL A 56 -0.48 -7.78 -8.56
N VAL A 57 -1.78 -7.47 -8.50
CA VAL A 57 -2.28 -6.10 -8.67
C VAL A 57 -1.75 -5.18 -7.56
N THR A 58 -1.86 -5.61 -6.30
CA THR A 58 -1.37 -4.82 -5.16
C THR A 58 0.15 -4.62 -5.23
N HIS A 59 0.89 -5.64 -5.64
CA HIS A 59 2.34 -5.51 -5.84
C HIS A 59 2.68 -4.52 -6.97
N SER A 60 1.94 -4.56 -8.09
CA SER A 60 2.11 -3.61 -9.18
C SER A 60 1.83 -2.17 -8.75
N ASP A 61 0.74 -1.93 -8.02
CA ASP A 61 0.41 -0.61 -7.48
C ASP A 61 1.49 -0.13 -6.49
N TYR A 62 2.03 -1.02 -5.66
CA TYR A 62 3.15 -0.71 -4.75
C TYR A 62 4.43 -0.33 -5.50
N VAL A 63 4.80 -1.05 -6.57
CA VAL A 63 5.96 -0.73 -7.39
C VAL A 63 5.77 0.63 -8.07
N GLU A 64 4.58 0.89 -8.63
CA GLU A 64 4.26 2.18 -9.26
C GLU A 64 4.33 3.32 -8.23
N PHE A 65 3.79 3.12 -7.03
CA PHE A 65 3.88 4.09 -5.94
C PHE A 65 5.34 4.45 -5.61
N LYS A 66 6.23 3.46 -5.51
CA LYS A 66 7.67 3.71 -5.30
C LYS A 66 8.32 4.47 -6.45
N ASN A 67 7.92 4.16 -7.70
CA ASN A 67 8.43 4.86 -8.88
C ASN A 67 8.00 6.34 -8.87
N GLN A 68 6.76 6.64 -8.44
CA GLN A 68 6.30 8.03 -8.34
C GLN A 68 7.04 8.80 -7.25
N ILE A 69 7.33 8.19 -6.09
CA ILE A 69 8.19 8.82 -5.07
C ILE A 69 9.57 9.12 -5.64
N ALA A 70 10.18 8.19 -6.37
CA ALA A 70 11.50 8.41 -6.96
C ALA A 70 11.48 9.55 -8.00
N LYS A 71 10.41 9.66 -8.81
CA LYS A 71 10.22 10.79 -9.75
C LYS A 71 10.06 12.11 -9.02
N GLU A 72 9.27 12.16 -7.94
CA GLU A 72 9.09 13.37 -7.14
C GLU A 72 10.43 13.83 -6.56
N ILE A 73 11.19 12.93 -5.95
CA ILE A 73 12.53 13.24 -5.42
C ILE A 73 13.46 13.78 -6.52
N GLY A 74 13.44 13.14 -7.71
CA GLY A 74 14.23 13.58 -8.85
C GLY A 74 13.84 15.00 -9.32
N ALA A 75 12.54 15.30 -9.35
CA ALA A 75 12.05 16.62 -9.73
C ALA A 75 12.42 17.70 -8.69
N TRP A 76 12.32 17.38 -7.38
CA TRP A 76 12.80 18.27 -6.31
C TRP A 76 14.29 18.55 -6.40
N HIS A 77 15.09 17.54 -6.67
CA HIS A 77 16.54 17.69 -6.84
C HIS A 77 16.87 18.58 -8.05
N ALA A 78 16.17 18.39 -9.17
CA ALA A 78 16.33 19.22 -10.35
C ALA A 78 15.91 20.68 -10.10
N LEU A 79 14.80 20.90 -9.37
CA LEU A 79 14.36 22.24 -8.94
C LEU A 79 15.42 22.91 -8.06
N TYR A 80 15.94 22.19 -7.07
CA TYR A 80 16.98 22.70 -6.17
C TYR A 80 18.21 23.20 -6.94
N HIS A 81 18.66 22.40 -7.94
CA HIS A 81 19.79 22.81 -8.79
C HIS A 81 19.45 24.02 -9.66
N ASN A 82 18.28 24.04 -10.30
CA ASN A 82 17.89 25.14 -11.18
C ASN A 82 17.70 26.46 -10.40
N VAL A 83 17.16 26.39 -9.18
CA VAL A 83 17.02 27.57 -8.30
C VAL A 83 18.37 27.99 -7.73
N GLY A 84 19.32 27.06 -7.54
CA GLY A 84 20.68 27.34 -7.10
C GLY A 84 21.46 28.25 -8.01
N ASP A 85 21.10 28.35 -9.29
CA ASP A 85 21.69 29.31 -10.27
C ASP A 85 21.23 30.77 -10.06
N TYR A 86 20.20 30.98 -9.19
CA TYR A 86 19.78 32.32 -8.76
C TYR A 86 20.56 32.68 -7.51
N GLU A 87 21.39 33.74 -7.64
CA GLU A 87 22.21 34.25 -6.54
C GLU A 87 21.38 34.94 -5.45
N GLY A 88 21.79 34.82 -4.18
CA GLY A 88 21.27 35.62 -3.08
C GLY A 88 20.13 34.97 -2.28
N SER A 89 19.18 35.80 -1.84
CA SER A 89 18.10 35.40 -0.93
C SER A 89 17.09 34.38 -1.50
N ALA A 90 17.00 34.29 -2.83
CA ALA A 90 16.03 33.41 -3.49
C ALA A 90 16.33 31.93 -3.24
N GLN A 91 17.60 31.52 -3.32
CA GLN A 91 18.03 30.15 -3.03
C GLN A 91 17.78 29.77 -1.57
N SER A 92 18.09 30.68 -0.62
CA SER A 92 17.84 30.46 0.80
C SER A 92 16.35 30.26 1.08
N LEU A 93 15.50 31.16 0.56
CA LEU A 93 14.04 31.07 0.73
C LEU A 93 13.47 29.77 0.15
N PHE A 94 13.97 29.35 -1.02
CA PHE A 94 13.55 28.07 -1.61
C PHE A 94 14.00 26.89 -0.75
N SER A 95 15.26 26.89 -0.28
CA SER A 95 15.79 25.81 0.58
C SER A 95 14.99 25.70 1.88
N ASP A 96 14.69 26.83 2.54
CA ASP A 96 13.93 26.87 3.78
C ASP A 96 12.49 26.32 3.58
N ALA A 97 11.86 26.70 2.47
CA ALA A 97 10.51 26.22 2.13
C ALA A 97 10.52 24.71 1.80
N LEU A 98 11.54 24.25 1.05
CA LEU A 98 11.69 22.83 0.71
C LEU A 98 11.98 21.98 1.94
N ASP A 99 12.85 22.44 2.85
CA ASP A 99 13.14 21.75 4.10
C ASP A 99 11.88 21.60 4.97
N LEU A 100 11.06 22.64 5.07
CA LEU A 100 9.79 22.59 5.78
C LEU A 100 8.83 21.57 5.14
N TYR A 101 8.72 21.57 3.82
CA TYR A 101 7.93 20.59 3.08
C TYR A 101 8.41 19.15 3.36
N ILE A 102 9.72 18.91 3.27
CA ILE A 102 10.31 17.58 3.51
C ILE A 102 10.04 17.12 4.94
N ILE A 103 10.33 17.96 5.94
CA ILE A 103 10.09 17.64 7.36
C ILE A 103 8.61 17.27 7.56
N ARG A 104 7.70 18.09 7.04
CA ARG A 104 6.25 17.87 7.16
C ARG A 104 5.80 16.59 6.46
N SER A 105 6.43 16.22 5.34
CA SER A 105 6.14 14.97 4.61
C SER A 105 6.49 13.72 5.42
N PHE A 106 7.53 13.79 6.28
CA PHE A 106 7.93 12.65 7.12
C PHE A 106 7.11 12.50 8.40
N ASP A 107 6.41 13.53 8.84
CA ASP A 107 5.61 13.51 10.08
C ASP A 107 4.29 12.74 9.92
N HIS A 108 3.91 12.37 8.69
CA HIS A 108 2.61 11.79 8.38
C HIS A 108 2.74 10.50 7.56
N GLU A 109 1.64 9.72 7.55
CA GLU A 109 1.56 8.54 6.69
C GLU A 109 1.65 8.95 5.21
N ILE A 110 2.41 8.17 4.44
CA ILE A 110 2.69 8.43 3.02
C ILE A 110 1.41 8.63 2.18
N ILE A 111 0.28 8.03 2.59
CA ILE A 111 -1.00 8.11 1.88
C ILE A 111 -1.59 9.52 1.95
N ASP A 112 -1.40 10.21 3.08
CA ASP A 112 -2.01 11.53 3.34
C ASP A 112 -1.06 12.71 3.12
N TYR A 113 0.26 12.45 2.89
CA TYR A 113 1.26 13.50 2.88
C TYR A 113 0.97 14.60 1.84
N ALA A 114 0.50 14.22 0.65
CA ALA A 114 0.23 15.19 -0.43
C ALA A 114 -0.87 16.19 -0.05
N ARG A 115 -1.89 15.76 0.71
CA ARG A 115 -2.95 16.63 1.21
C ARG A 115 -2.48 17.50 2.38
N ILE A 116 -1.69 16.91 3.27
CA ILE A 116 -1.26 17.59 4.51
C ILE A 116 -0.19 18.63 4.21
N THR A 117 0.67 18.39 3.20
CA THR A 117 1.73 19.30 2.77
C THR A 117 1.30 20.27 1.67
N GLU A 118 0.01 20.45 1.42
CA GLU A 118 -0.48 21.33 0.36
C GLU A 118 -0.06 22.76 0.58
N LYS A 119 -0.15 23.25 1.83
CA LYS A 119 0.25 24.61 2.18
C LYS A 119 1.75 24.86 1.97
N GLU A 120 2.58 23.92 2.41
CA GLU A 120 4.03 23.99 2.24
C GLU A 120 4.41 23.96 0.76
N PHE A 121 3.67 23.19 -0.04
CA PHE A 121 3.84 23.14 -1.50
C PHE A 121 3.45 24.48 -2.15
N GLU A 122 2.31 25.07 -1.79
CA GLU A 122 1.91 26.39 -2.24
C GLU A 122 2.94 27.49 -1.88
N ASP A 123 3.57 27.39 -0.71
CA ASP A 123 4.59 28.35 -0.29
C ASP A 123 5.85 28.22 -1.15
N ILE A 124 6.24 27.00 -1.56
CA ILE A 124 7.29 26.79 -2.56
C ILE A 124 6.90 27.40 -3.91
N GLU A 125 5.68 27.20 -4.38
CA GLU A 125 5.19 27.80 -5.63
C GLU A 125 5.26 29.33 -5.61
N LYS A 126 4.91 29.94 -4.47
CA LYS A 126 5.03 31.39 -4.28
C LYS A 126 6.50 31.86 -4.35
N VAL A 127 7.43 31.12 -3.73
CA VAL A 127 8.86 31.45 -3.83
C VAL A 127 9.33 31.38 -5.27
N ILE A 128 8.96 30.32 -6.01
CA ILE A 128 9.32 30.17 -7.42
C ILE A 128 8.73 31.27 -8.28
N SER A 129 7.45 31.63 -8.06
CA SER A 129 6.79 32.71 -8.84
C SER A 129 7.38 34.09 -8.62
N ASN A 130 8.04 34.31 -7.49
CA ASN A 130 8.69 35.57 -7.13
C ASN A 130 10.19 35.60 -7.46
N LEU A 131 10.72 34.59 -8.19
CA LEU A 131 12.12 34.61 -8.62
C LEU A 131 12.41 35.81 -9.51
N PRO A 132 13.57 36.51 -9.31
CA PRO A 132 13.91 37.66 -10.11
C PRO A 132 14.13 37.28 -11.57
N GLN A 133 13.48 38.01 -12.47
CA GLN A 133 13.63 37.80 -13.91
C GLN A 133 15.03 38.23 -14.39
N LYS A 134 15.79 37.32 -15.01
CA LYS A 134 17.12 37.61 -15.61
C LYS A 134 17.04 37.61 -17.13
N PRO A 135 17.39 38.74 -17.82
CA PRO A 135 17.09 38.90 -19.26
C PRO A 135 17.90 38.02 -20.22
N GLU A 136 19.06 37.50 -19.87
CA GLU A 136 20.01 36.90 -20.84
C GLU A 136 20.11 35.39 -20.88
N ARG A 137 19.54 34.64 -19.88
CA ARG A 137 19.50 33.18 -19.87
C ARG A 137 18.12 32.60 -19.56
N GLN A 138 17.13 33.42 -19.63
CA GLN A 138 15.85 33.33 -18.98
C GLN A 138 14.97 32.15 -19.45
N SER A 139 14.90 31.89 -20.76
CA SER A 139 13.88 30.98 -21.28
C SER A 139 14.12 29.48 -20.91
N VAL A 140 15.37 29.04 -20.91
CA VAL A 140 15.70 27.61 -20.69
C VAL A 140 15.63 27.24 -19.22
N TYR A 141 16.12 28.12 -18.33
CA TYR A 141 16.09 27.84 -16.87
C TYR A 141 14.69 27.98 -16.29
N GLU A 142 13.95 29.03 -16.71
CA GLU A 142 12.55 29.22 -16.29
C GLU A 142 11.66 28.07 -16.80
N GLU A 143 11.81 27.64 -18.05
CA GLU A 143 11.13 26.48 -18.59
C GLU A 143 11.49 25.20 -17.82
N GLY A 144 12.77 25.02 -17.47
CA GLY A 144 13.23 23.90 -16.64
C GLY A 144 12.61 23.91 -15.24
N ILE A 145 12.53 25.06 -14.59
CA ILE A 145 11.91 25.21 -13.26
C ILE A 145 10.41 24.89 -13.35
N LEU A 146 9.69 25.49 -14.29
CA LEU A 146 8.26 25.25 -14.46
C LEU A 146 7.96 23.79 -14.79
N LYS A 147 8.73 23.18 -15.69
CA LYS A 147 8.59 21.78 -16.03
C LYS A 147 8.80 20.84 -14.83
N ASN A 148 9.82 21.11 -14.01
CA ASN A 148 10.08 20.30 -12.82
C ASN A 148 9.01 20.53 -11.75
N LEU A 149 8.50 21.75 -11.59
CA LEU A 149 7.39 22.06 -10.69
C LEU A 149 6.11 21.32 -11.12
N ASP A 150 5.79 21.33 -12.41
CA ASP A 150 4.65 20.59 -12.95
C ASP A 150 4.84 19.06 -12.76
N SER A 151 6.07 18.56 -12.91
CA SER A 151 6.39 17.17 -12.65
C SER A 151 6.16 16.80 -11.17
N VAL A 152 6.53 17.66 -10.22
CA VAL A 152 6.23 17.46 -8.80
C VAL A 152 4.73 17.47 -8.57
N ARG A 153 3.99 18.42 -9.13
CA ARG A 153 2.53 18.49 -9.00
C ARG A 153 1.84 17.24 -9.54
N GLU A 154 2.26 16.78 -10.72
CA GLU A 154 1.74 15.54 -11.32
C GLU A 154 2.03 14.31 -10.46
N THR A 155 3.27 14.14 -10.01
CA THR A 155 3.65 12.99 -9.16
C THR A 155 2.92 12.99 -7.83
N ARG A 156 2.73 14.15 -7.19
CA ARG A 156 1.91 14.29 -5.97
C ARG A 156 0.48 13.83 -6.19
N GLN A 157 -0.15 14.24 -7.29
CA GLN A 157 -1.51 13.83 -7.64
C GLN A 157 -1.60 12.32 -7.91
N GLN A 158 -0.60 11.75 -8.58
CA GLN A 158 -0.52 10.31 -8.83
C GLN A 158 -0.32 9.54 -7.53
N LEU A 159 0.52 10.00 -6.63
CA LEU A 159 0.74 9.38 -5.31
C LEU A 159 -0.54 9.41 -4.45
N PHE A 160 -1.28 10.51 -4.45
CA PHE A 160 -2.58 10.58 -3.78
C PHE A 160 -3.57 9.57 -4.37
N THR A 161 -3.63 9.46 -5.70
CA THR A 161 -4.51 8.50 -6.39
C THR A 161 -4.12 7.05 -6.10
N LEU A 162 -2.81 6.73 -6.13
CA LEU A 162 -2.30 5.39 -5.82
C LEU A 162 -2.50 5.04 -4.34
N GLY A 163 -2.25 5.98 -3.43
CA GLY A 163 -2.46 5.79 -1.99
C GLY A 163 -3.92 5.54 -1.62
N SER A 164 -4.86 6.12 -2.37
CA SER A 164 -6.30 5.92 -2.17
C SER A 164 -6.82 4.62 -2.79
N LYS A 165 -6.03 3.94 -3.63
CA LYS A 165 -6.42 2.64 -4.22
C LYS A 165 -6.40 1.56 -3.16
N THR A 166 -7.57 1.11 -2.77
CA THR A 166 -7.78 -0.08 -1.94
C THR A 166 -8.57 -1.11 -2.72
N LEU A 167 -8.46 -2.37 -2.35
CA LEU A 167 -9.35 -3.40 -2.86
C LEU A 167 -10.79 -2.97 -2.59
N SER A 168 -11.66 -3.05 -3.60
CA SER A 168 -13.06 -2.70 -3.45
C SER A 168 -13.73 -3.60 -2.41
N PHE A 169 -14.77 -3.09 -1.75
CA PHE A 169 -15.55 -3.87 -0.78
C PHE A 169 -16.01 -5.23 -1.36
N PHE A 170 -16.41 -5.27 -2.63
CA PHE A 170 -16.83 -6.50 -3.29
C PHE A 170 -15.69 -7.52 -3.47
N GLN A 171 -14.47 -7.06 -3.74
CA GLN A 171 -13.29 -7.93 -3.84
C GLN A 171 -12.97 -8.56 -2.49
N TRP A 172 -12.98 -7.78 -1.42
CA TRP A 172 -12.84 -8.29 -0.06
C TRP A 172 -13.94 -9.28 0.29
N LEU A 173 -15.20 -8.96 -0.03
CA LEU A 173 -16.35 -9.83 0.24
C LEU A 173 -16.20 -11.20 -0.45
N ILE A 174 -15.79 -11.22 -1.72
CA ILE A 174 -15.57 -12.47 -2.46
C ILE A 174 -14.45 -13.29 -1.79
N LEU A 175 -13.33 -12.68 -1.44
CA LEU A 175 -12.23 -13.36 -0.74
C LEU A 175 -12.69 -13.95 0.60
N PHE A 176 -13.44 -13.19 1.39
CA PHE A 176 -13.97 -13.68 2.68
C PHE A 176 -14.95 -14.83 2.52
N ILE A 177 -15.84 -14.76 1.51
CA ILE A 177 -16.77 -15.87 1.24
C ILE A 177 -15.99 -17.12 0.83
N LEU A 178 -15.04 -17.03 -0.09
CA LEU A 178 -14.24 -18.18 -0.52
C LEU A 178 -13.38 -18.73 0.60
N ALA A 179 -12.75 -17.87 1.39
CA ALA A 179 -12.00 -18.27 2.59
C ALA A 179 -12.90 -19.00 3.61
N GLY A 180 -14.10 -18.46 3.86
CA GLY A 180 -15.08 -19.07 4.76
C GLY A 180 -15.53 -20.46 4.29
N VAL A 181 -15.83 -20.60 2.99
CA VAL A 181 -16.19 -21.91 2.42
C VAL A 181 -15.03 -22.89 2.50
N LEU A 182 -13.80 -22.45 2.18
CA LEU A 182 -12.60 -23.29 2.28
C LEU A 182 -12.39 -23.80 3.70
N ILE A 183 -12.46 -22.91 4.69
CA ILE A 183 -12.33 -23.27 6.11
C ILE A 183 -13.43 -24.23 6.51
N PHE A 184 -14.69 -23.95 6.15
CA PHE A 184 -15.83 -24.83 6.47
C PHE A 184 -15.65 -26.25 5.90
N VAL A 185 -15.21 -26.38 4.65
CA VAL A 185 -14.97 -27.68 4.01
C VAL A 185 -13.79 -28.41 4.65
N LEU A 186 -12.70 -27.71 4.98
CA LEU A 186 -11.57 -28.28 5.70
C LEU A 186 -11.98 -28.85 7.04
N PHE A 187 -12.83 -28.15 7.78
CA PHE A 187 -13.37 -28.69 9.06
C PHE A 187 -14.33 -29.85 8.84
N GLY A 188 -15.10 -29.85 7.75
CA GLY A 188 -16.00 -30.94 7.39
C GLY A 188 -15.31 -32.26 6.99
N LEU A 189 -14.07 -32.17 6.49
CA LEU A 189 -13.24 -33.32 6.08
C LEU A 189 -12.42 -33.93 7.21
N ARG A 190 -12.49 -33.37 8.42
CA ARG A 190 -11.67 -33.85 9.54
C ARG A 190 -11.84 -35.36 9.79
N GLY A 191 -10.71 -36.07 9.83
CA GLY A 191 -10.67 -37.53 10.06
C GLY A 191 -10.47 -37.94 11.52
N GLY A 192 -10.48 -37.01 12.49
CA GLY A 192 -10.23 -37.27 13.89
C GLY A 192 -8.76 -37.57 14.24
N SER A 193 -7.84 -37.39 13.30
CA SER A 193 -6.40 -37.46 13.55
C SER A 193 -5.88 -36.15 14.09
N LEU A 194 -5.24 -36.16 15.24
CA LEU A 194 -4.70 -34.97 15.89
C LEU A 194 -3.72 -34.18 14.98
N ILE A 195 -2.91 -34.89 14.20
CA ILE A 195 -1.99 -34.28 13.25
C ILE A 195 -2.76 -33.53 12.13
N PHE A 196 -3.79 -34.16 11.56
CA PHE A 196 -4.63 -33.57 10.52
C PHE A 196 -5.37 -32.33 11.05
N ASP A 197 -5.88 -32.42 12.27
CA ASP A 197 -6.57 -31.33 12.95
C ASP A 197 -5.67 -30.12 13.20
N LEU A 198 -4.42 -30.36 13.62
CA LEU A 198 -3.41 -29.27 13.76
C LEU A 198 -3.05 -28.61 12.41
N ILE A 199 -2.90 -29.43 11.36
CA ILE A 199 -2.63 -28.90 10.01
C ILE A 199 -3.82 -28.05 9.54
N THR A 200 -5.05 -28.52 9.72
CA THR A 200 -6.27 -27.79 9.35
C THR A 200 -6.37 -26.44 10.08
N ALA A 201 -6.12 -26.42 11.39
CA ALA A 201 -6.12 -25.18 12.18
C ALA A 201 -5.02 -24.22 11.71
N SER A 202 -3.83 -24.72 11.38
CA SER A 202 -2.71 -23.90 10.91
C SER A 202 -2.99 -23.28 9.54
N ILE A 203 -3.53 -24.06 8.58
CA ILE A 203 -3.92 -23.58 7.26
C ILE A 203 -5.04 -22.53 7.38
N SER A 204 -6.07 -22.82 8.20
CA SER A 204 -7.18 -21.88 8.41
C SER A 204 -6.71 -20.56 9.01
N SER A 205 -5.74 -20.60 9.94
CA SER A 205 -5.13 -19.39 10.51
C SER A 205 -4.32 -18.62 9.46
N GLY A 206 -3.62 -19.33 8.56
CA GLY A 206 -2.89 -18.71 7.45
C GLY A 206 -3.81 -17.98 6.47
N VAL A 207 -4.97 -18.56 6.16
CA VAL A 207 -5.98 -17.96 5.27
C VAL A 207 -6.56 -16.66 5.84
N VAL A 208 -6.68 -16.52 7.16
CA VAL A 208 -7.15 -15.28 7.82
C VAL A 208 -6.14 -14.14 7.71
N LEU A 209 -4.86 -14.44 7.46
CA LEU A 209 -3.79 -13.43 7.36
C LEU A 209 -3.63 -12.85 5.96
N ILE A 210 -4.23 -13.44 4.95
CA ILE A 210 -4.23 -12.94 3.56
C ILE A 210 -5.27 -11.84 3.40
#